data_2c78661828c0de15fd2b092fa0bc626c
#
_entry.id   2c78661828c0de15fd2b092fa0bc626c
#
_cell.length_a   1.000
_cell.length_b   1.000
_cell.length_c   1.000
_cell.angle_alpha   90.00
_cell.angle_beta   90.00
_cell.angle_gamma   90.00
#
_symmetry.space_group_name_H-M   'P 1'
#
loop_
_entity.id
_entity.type
_entity.pdbx_description
1 polymer ?
#
loop_
_entity_poly.entity_id
_entity_poly.type
_entity_poly.pdbx_seq_one_letter_code
_entity_poly.pdbx_strand_id
1 'polypeptide(L)'
;MLNKSNEIKKEIVKYAKILDNKGLVNSVEGNISILDRETNELYITPSGTRKSFLNEDMIAVLKDGKQISGSAKHSSEYLLHIEALKARPDCNAVAHVHAPYLTAYAYCGKDIELNCSTTFSLLFKKIPCLPYGEPGTVHISDGIDKEIVNSDIVLLGNHGVVSVGKTLEDAIKIIEATEEVLKIYEITKSIGPVKDIPSDKLEQLLNNHPASWKNRNKNH
;
A
#
# COMPACT_ATOMS: atom_id res chain seq x y z
N MET A 1 -12.77 13.41 -21.12
CA MET A 1 -11.34 13.11 -20.86
C MET A 1 -10.65 14.13 -19.96
N LEU A 2 -10.61 15.43 -20.27
CA LEU A 2 -9.97 16.45 -19.38
C LEU A 2 -10.52 16.49 -17.95
N ASN A 3 -11.84 16.26 -17.75
CA ASN A 3 -12.44 16.27 -16.42
C ASN A 3 -11.95 15.08 -15.57
N LYS A 4 -11.94 13.86 -16.12
CA LYS A 4 -11.50 12.64 -15.42
C LYS A 4 -10.03 12.73 -14.99
N SER A 5 -9.13 13.20 -15.86
CA SER A 5 -7.72 13.40 -15.54
C SER A 5 -7.54 14.36 -14.37
N ASN A 6 -8.26 15.47 -14.35
CA ASN A 6 -8.21 16.44 -13.25
C ASN A 6 -8.77 15.85 -11.94
N GLU A 7 -9.81 15.04 -12.00
CA GLU A 7 -10.37 14.35 -10.83
C GLU A 7 -9.36 13.38 -10.22
N ILE A 8 -8.69 12.56 -11.05
CA ILE A 8 -7.62 11.65 -10.61
C ILE A 8 -6.48 12.42 -9.93
N LYS A 9 -6.03 13.52 -10.53
CA LYS A 9 -4.95 14.34 -9.96
C LYS A 9 -5.35 14.95 -8.61
N LYS A 10 -6.57 15.46 -8.48
CA LYS A 10 -7.12 15.98 -7.21
C LYS A 10 -7.17 14.90 -6.14
N GLU A 11 -7.61 13.70 -6.50
CA GLU A 11 -7.66 12.56 -5.58
C GLU A 11 -6.27 12.21 -5.07
N ILE A 12 -5.27 12.09 -5.95
CA ILE A 12 -3.87 11.84 -5.57
C ILE A 12 -3.36 12.93 -4.63
N VAL A 13 -3.56 14.22 -4.95
CA VAL A 13 -3.12 15.34 -4.10
C VAL A 13 -3.78 15.29 -2.73
N LYS A 14 -5.09 15.01 -2.67
CA LYS A 14 -5.84 14.87 -1.42
C LYS A 14 -5.22 13.79 -0.53
N TYR A 15 -5.04 12.59 -1.05
CA TYR A 15 -4.53 11.46 -0.25
C TYR A 15 -3.03 11.59 0.07
N ALA A 16 -2.23 12.17 -0.80
CA ALA A 16 -0.83 12.46 -0.51
C ALA A 16 -0.68 13.40 0.70
N LYS A 17 -1.53 14.43 0.80
CA LYS A 17 -1.57 15.34 1.96
C LYS A 17 -2.06 14.66 3.22
N ILE A 18 -3.02 13.74 3.14
CA ILE A 18 -3.49 12.95 4.28
C ILE A 18 -2.35 12.07 4.81
N LEU A 19 -1.61 11.39 3.95
CA LEU A 19 -0.49 10.54 4.33
C LEU A 19 0.65 11.33 4.99
N ASP A 20 0.99 12.53 4.46
CA ASP A 20 2.00 13.43 5.05
C ASP A 20 1.55 13.91 6.44
N ASN A 21 0.29 14.33 6.59
CA ASN A 21 -0.26 14.78 7.87
C ASN A 21 -0.30 13.67 8.93
N LYS A 22 -0.46 12.41 8.51
CA LYS A 22 -0.45 11.25 9.40
C LYS A 22 0.96 10.72 9.70
N GLY A 23 2.00 11.27 9.08
CA GLY A 23 3.37 10.80 9.24
C GLY A 23 3.65 9.42 8.64
N LEU A 24 2.85 9.01 7.64
CA LEU A 24 3.02 7.74 6.93
C LEU A 24 3.95 7.87 5.72
N VAL A 25 4.24 9.08 5.30
CA VAL A 25 5.25 9.47 4.31
C VAL A 25 6.03 10.68 4.83
N ASN A 26 7.17 10.97 4.22
CA ASN A 26 7.96 12.15 4.57
C ASN A 26 8.34 12.98 3.32
N SER A 27 9.30 13.89 3.45
CA SER A 27 9.68 14.80 2.37
C SER A 27 10.33 14.11 1.17
N VAL A 28 10.90 12.91 1.34
CA VAL A 28 11.66 12.20 0.30
C VAL A 28 11.09 10.83 -0.03
N GLU A 29 10.37 10.21 0.91
CA GLU A 29 9.89 8.83 0.83
C GLU A 29 8.39 8.75 0.61
N GLY A 30 7.98 7.63 0.02
CA GLY A 30 6.60 7.30 -0.27
C GLY A 30 6.08 7.95 -1.55
N ASN A 31 5.23 7.23 -2.23
CA ASN A 31 4.57 7.65 -3.47
C ASN A 31 3.26 6.89 -3.64
N ILE A 32 2.30 7.51 -4.32
CA ILE A 32 0.99 6.94 -4.58
C ILE A 32 0.61 7.14 -6.03
N SER A 33 -0.17 6.23 -6.58
CA SER A 33 -0.60 6.26 -7.98
C SER A 33 -2.01 5.74 -8.20
N ILE A 34 -2.59 6.17 -9.32
CA ILE A 34 -3.84 5.64 -9.87
C ILE A 34 -3.60 5.33 -11.35
N LEU A 35 -3.98 4.13 -11.77
CA LEU A 35 -4.00 3.72 -13.17
C LEU A 35 -5.40 3.92 -13.75
N ASP A 36 -5.53 4.76 -14.74
CA ASP A 36 -6.71 4.79 -15.60
C ASP A 36 -6.60 3.67 -16.64
N ARG A 37 -7.34 2.57 -16.44
CA ARG A 37 -7.29 1.41 -17.34
C ARG A 37 -7.95 1.67 -18.70
N GLU A 38 -8.78 2.71 -18.84
CA GLU A 38 -9.38 3.06 -20.14
C GLU A 38 -8.35 3.68 -21.08
N THR A 39 -7.47 4.54 -20.55
CA THR A 39 -6.42 5.23 -21.32
C THR A 39 -5.07 4.55 -21.22
N ASN A 40 -4.91 3.60 -20.28
CA ASN A 40 -3.64 2.99 -19.87
C ASN A 40 -2.62 4.03 -19.39
N GLU A 41 -3.10 5.04 -18.64
CA GLU A 41 -2.29 6.12 -18.10
C GLU A 41 -2.11 5.97 -16.60
N LEU A 42 -0.86 5.93 -16.14
CA LEU A 42 -0.50 5.91 -14.72
C LEU A 42 -0.27 7.34 -14.22
N TYR A 43 -1.10 7.78 -13.30
CA TYR A 43 -0.97 9.04 -12.57
C TYR A 43 -0.19 8.77 -11.28
N ILE A 44 0.93 9.45 -11.06
CA ILE A 44 1.81 9.17 -9.91
C ILE A 44 2.36 10.47 -9.31
N THR A 45 2.54 10.47 -8.00
CA THR A 45 3.20 11.57 -7.29
C THR A 45 4.63 11.75 -7.80
N PRO A 46 5.12 13.02 -7.86
CA PRO A 46 6.48 13.30 -8.31
C PRO A 46 7.54 12.89 -7.29
N SER A 47 8.77 12.72 -7.78
CA SER A 47 9.97 12.52 -6.97
C SER A 47 10.38 13.81 -6.25
N GLY A 48 10.95 13.67 -5.03
CA GLY A 48 11.62 14.76 -4.33
C GLY A 48 10.73 15.92 -3.87
N THR A 49 9.40 15.74 -3.88
CA THR A 49 8.46 16.77 -3.47
C THR A 49 7.73 16.34 -2.19
N ARG A 50 7.72 17.22 -1.17
CA ARG A 50 6.94 16.99 0.05
C ARG A 50 5.46 16.91 -0.29
N LYS A 51 4.79 15.88 0.21
CA LYS A 51 3.41 15.55 -0.18
C LYS A 51 2.39 16.64 0.21
N SER A 52 2.61 17.36 1.31
CA SER A 52 1.77 18.51 1.70
C SER A 52 1.84 19.69 0.72
N PHE A 53 2.91 19.80 -0.09
CA PHE A 53 3.10 20.91 -1.06
C PHE A 53 2.64 20.55 -2.47
N LEU A 54 2.14 19.32 -2.68
CA LEU A 54 1.65 18.91 -4.00
C LEU A 54 0.43 19.72 -4.45
N ASN A 55 0.41 19.99 -5.74
CA ASN A 55 -0.77 20.43 -6.48
C ASN A 55 -0.96 19.54 -7.72
N GLU A 56 -2.08 19.70 -8.39
CA GLU A 56 -2.50 18.85 -9.51
C GLU A 56 -1.53 18.92 -10.70
N ASP A 57 -0.92 20.08 -10.95
CA ASP A 57 0.01 20.28 -12.08
C ASP A 57 1.31 19.50 -11.90
N MET A 58 1.68 19.18 -10.65
CA MET A 58 2.89 18.42 -10.33
C MET A 58 2.70 16.90 -10.55
N ILE A 59 1.46 16.40 -10.58
CA ILE A 59 1.20 14.97 -10.74
C ILE A 59 1.64 14.52 -12.12
N ALA A 60 2.60 13.60 -12.14
CA ALA A 60 3.12 13.03 -13.38
C ALA A 60 2.13 12.02 -13.97
N VAL A 61 1.99 12.05 -15.29
CA VAL A 61 1.19 11.07 -16.03
C VAL A 61 2.12 10.29 -16.96
N LEU A 62 2.14 8.97 -16.82
CA LEU A 62 2.97 8.10 -17.62
C LEU A 62 2.10 7.25 -18.55
N LYS A 63 2.56 7.06 -19.78
CA LYS A 63 2.01 6.10 -20.73
C LYS A 63 3.16 5.33 -21.36
N ASP A 64 3.06 4.00 -21.36
CA ASP A 64 4.11 3.10 -21.86
C ASP A 64 5.50 3.41 -21.26
N GLY A 65 5.53 3.71 -19.94
CA GLY A 65 6.74 4.02 -19.19
C GLY A 65 7.34 5.41 -19.46
N LYS A 66 6.69 6.24 -20.27
CA LYS A 66 7.15 7.62 -20.60
C LYS A 66 6.23 8.64 -19.96
N GLN A 67 6.81 9.67 -19.36
CA GLN A 67 6.02 10.78 -18.83
C GLN A 67 5.48 11.63 -20.00
N ILE A 68 4.16 11.78 -20.06
CA ILE A 68 3.45 12.54 -21.09
C ILE A 68 2.88 13.86 -20.57
N SER A 69 2.75 14.01 -19.24
CA SER A 69 2.22 15.22 -18.60
C SER A 69 2.73 15.34 -17.16
N GLY A 70 2.54 16.51 -16.56
CA GLY A 70 3.00 16.88 -15.22
C GLY A 70 4.24 17.77 -15.25
N SER A 71 4.28 18.80 -14.38
CA SER A 71 5.37 19.78 -14.33
C SER A 71 6.60 19.29 -13.56
N ALA A 72 6.45 18.23 -12.77
CA ALA A 72 7.53 17.62 -11.99
C ALA A 72 7.86 16.21 -12.51
N LYS A 73 9.11 15.75 -12.28
CA LYS A 73 9.53 14.40 -12.66
C LYS A 73 8.80 13.35 -11.83
N HIS A 74 8.31 12.30 -12.47
CA HIS A 74 7.65 11.17 -11.80
C HIS A 74 8.55 10.53 -10.73
N SER A 75 7.94 9.82 -9.77
CA SER A 75 8.66 8.99 -8.79
C SER A 75 9.61 8.01 -9.49
N SER A 76 10.81 7.83 -8.94
CA SER A 76 11.78 6.83 -9.40
C SER A 76 11.27 5.38 -9.23
N GLU A 77 10.29 5.18 -8.36
CA GLU A 77 9.73 3.86 -8.03
C GLU A 77 8.45 3.51 -8.81
N TYR A 78 8.18 4.22 -9.91
CA TYR A 78 7.00 3.97 -10.74
C TYR A 78 6.90 2.51 -11.26
N LEU A 79 8.04 1.82 -11.40
CA LEU A 79 8.07 0.41 -11.81
C LEU A 79 7.44 -0.50 -10.76
N LEU A 80 7.65 -0.25 -9.46
CA LEU A 80 6.97 -0.95 -8.37
C LEU A 80 5.45 -0.90 -8.54
N HIS A 81 4.91 0.29 -8.85
CA HIS A 81 3.47 0.49 -9.06
C HIS A 81 2.96 -0.26 -10.28
N ILE A 82 3.72 -0.22 -11.38
CA ILE A 82 3.36 -0.94 -12.61
C ILE A 82 3.31 -2.46 -12.36
N GLU A 83 4.34 -3.03 -11.72
CA GLU A 83 4.39 -4.46 -11.46
C GLU A 83 3.29 -4.91 -10.48
N ALA A 84 3.02 -4.14 -9.44
CA ALA A 84 1.92 -4.41 -8.52
C ALA A 84 0.55 -4.40 -9.25
N LEU A 85 0.29 -3.41 -10.13
CA LEU A 85 -0.95 -3.30 -10.88
C LEU A 85 -1.09 -4.32 -12.03
N LYS A 86 0.03 -4.82 -12.57
CA LYS A 86 0.02 -5.95 -13.50
C LYS A 86 -0.38 -7.25 -12.80
N ALA A 87 0.14 -7.48 -11.60
CA ALA A 87 -0.20 -8.66 -10.79
C ALA A 87 -1.65 -8.62 -10.26
N ARG A 88 -2.24 -7.40 -10.13
CA ARG A 88 -3.58 -7.17 -9.58
C ARG A 88 -4.46 -6.40 -10.59
N PRO A 89 -4.98 -7.08 -11.62
CA PRO A 89 -5.84 -6.45 -12.63
C PRO A 89 -7.18 -5.94 -12.07
N ASP A 90 -7.58 -6.41 -10.90
CA ASP A 90 -8.76 -5.98 -10.14
C ASP A 90 -8.55 -4.66 -9.37
N CYS A 91 -7.30 -4.20 -9.25
CA CYS A 91 -6.92 -2.96 -8.54
C CYS A 91 -6.51 -1.86 -9.54
N ASN A 92 -6.75 -0.61 -9.15
CA ASN A 92 -6.39 0.56 -9.96
C ASN A 92 -5.44 1.51 -9.22
N ALA A 93 -5.22 1.32 -7.94
CA ALA A 93 -4.42 2.23 -7.12
C ALA A 93 -3.35 1.48 -6.34
N VAL A 94 -2.23 2.19 -6.12
CA VAL A 94 -1.11 1.74 -5.30
C VAL A 94 -0.70 2.84 -4.34
N ALA A 95 -0.44 2.46 -3.09
CA ALA A 95 0.20 3.31 -2.11
C ALA A 95 1.48 2.64 -1.61
N HIS A 96 2.62 3.30 -1.84
CA HIS A 96 3.90 2.96 -1.23
C HIS A 96 4.23 4.00 -0.17
N VAL A 97 4.46 3.54 1.06
CA VAL A 97 4.69 4.42 2.22
C VAL A 97 5.79 3.86 3.12
N HIS A 98 6.27 4.71 4.05
CA HIS A 98 7.24 4.34 5.09
C HIS A 98 6.61 4.50 6.47
N ALA A 99 5.43 3.91 6.64
CA ALA A 99 4.71 3.88 7.90
C ALA A 99 5.57 3.24 9.00
N PRO A 100 5.81 3.90 10.16
CA PRO A 100 6.88 3.54 11.08
C PRO A 100 6.87 2.10 11.58
N TYR A 101 5.72 1.58 11.99
CA TYR A 101 5.63 0.22 12.52
C TYR A 101 5.73 -0.83 11.41
N LEU A 102 5.04 -0.64 10.29
CA LEU A 102 5.16 -1.51 9.12
C LEU A 102 6.61 -1.55 8.60
N THR A 103 7.26 -0.38 8.50
CA THR A 103 8.64 -0.27 8.04
C THR A 103 9.62 -0.94 9.01
N ALA A 104 9.38 -0.87 10.33
CA ALA A 104 10.19 -1.59 11.30
C ALA A 104 10.17 -3.11 11.08
N TYR A 105 8.99 -3.69 10.77
CA TYR A 105 8.91 -5.11 10.40
C TYR A 105 9.62 -5.41 9.07
N ALA A 106 9.50 -4.53 8.08
CA ALA A 106 10.23 -4.66 6.82
C ALA A 106 11.75 -4.66 7.03
N TYR A 107 12.27 -3.86 7.96
CA TYR A 107 13.69 -3.84 8.33
C TYR A 107 14.14 -5.13 9.02
N CYS A 108 13.23 -5.82 9.70
CA CYS A 108 13.50 -7.13 10.28
C CYS A 108 13.42 -8.27 9.25
N GLY A 109 12.96 -8.02 8.03
CA GLY A 109 12.79 -9.01 6.97
C GLY A 109 11.82 -10.13 7.34
N LYS A 110 10.76 -9.82 8.13
CA LYS A 110 9.84 -10.82 8.66
C LYS A 110 8.42 -10.59 8.16
N ASP A 111 7.76 -11.67 7.78
CA ASP A 111 6.30 -11.69 7.59
C ASP A 111 5.61 -11.28 8.90
N ILE A 112 4.43 -10.68 8.80
CA ILE A 112 3.61 -10.33 9.95
C ILE A 112 2.44 -11.32 10.03
N GLU A 113 2.34 -12.01 11.17
CA GLU A 113 1.23 -12.89 11.52
C GLU A 113 0.76 -12.55 12.93
N LEU A 114 -0.50 -12.18 13.10
CA LEU A 114 -1.08 -11.81 14.39
C LEU A 114 -2.47 -12.46 14.56
N ASN A 115 -2.64 -13.17 15.66
CA ASN A 115 -3.93 -13.76 16.05
C ASN A 115 -4.57 -13.04 17.24
N CYS A 116 -3.94 -12.01 17.75
CA CYS A 116 -4.43 -11.23 18.90
C CYS A 116 -5.34 -10.06 18.51
N SER A 117 -5.39 -9.71 17.22
CA SER A 117 -6.18 -8.60 16.71
C SER A 117 -7.29 -9.08 15.77
N THR A 118 -8.55 -8.80 16.13
CA THR A 118 -9.70 -9.08 15.26
C THR A 118 -9.56 -8.40 13.89
N THR A 119 -9.14 -7.14 13.88
CA THR A 119 -8.95 -6.37 12.63
C THR A 119 -7.90 -7.02 11.75
N PHE A 120 -6.73 -7.33 12.28
CA PHE A 120 -5.67 -7.99 11.51
C PHE A 120 -6.12 -9.35 10.97
N SER A 121 -6.67 -10.18 11.85
CA SER A 121 -7.11 -11.54 11.49
C SER A 121 -8.20 -11.55 10.41
N LEU A 122 -9.09 -10.54 10.39
CA LEU A 122 -10.09 -10.40 9.33
C LEU A 122 -9.49 -9.95 8.01
N LEU A 123 -8.53 -9.03 8.06
CA LEU A 123 -7.93 -8.47 6.85
C LEU A 123 -6.92 -9.41 6.21
N PHE A 124 -6.14 -10.13 7.01
CA PHE A 124 -5.01 -10.90 6.53
C PHE A 124 -4.89 -12.27 7.20
N LYS A 125 -4.40 -13.24 6.44
CA LYS A 125 -3.79 -14.43 7.01
C LYS A 125 -2.39 -14.09 7.51
N LYS A 126 -1.61 -13.42 6.64
CA LYS A 126 -0.29 -12.88 6.92
C LYS A 126 -0.03 -11.69 5.99
N ILE A 127 0.90 -10.83 6.35
CA ILE A 127 1.48 -9.83 5.45
C ILE A 127 2.89 -10.32 5.11
N PRO A 128 3.17 -10.65 3.84
CA PRO A 128 4.47 -11.15 3.43
C PRO A 128 5.50 -10.03 3.38
N CYS A 129 6.78 -10.38 3.60
CA CYS A 129 7.93 -9.51 3.44
C CYS A 129 8.80 -10.00 2.29
N LEU A 130 8.94 -9.18 1.25
CA LEU A 130 9.85 -9.45 0.14
C LEU A 130 11.31 -9.29 0.59
N PRO A 131 12.26 -9.96 -0.06
CA PRO A 131 13.68 -9.67 0.09
C PRO A 131 13.99 -8.21 -0.27
N TYR A 132 15.18 -7.74 0.15
CA TYR A 132 15.68 -6.43 -0.27
C TYR A 132 15.76 -6.34 -1.80
N GLY A 133 15.19 -5.29 -2.35
CA GLY A 133 15.32 -4.87 -3.75
C GLY A 133 15.83 -3.43 -3.83
N GLU A 134 16.70 -3.13 -4.77
CA GLU A 134 17.30 -1.80 -4.91
C GLU A 134 16.26 -0.77 -5.34
N PRO A 135 16.02 0.29 -4.52
CA PRO A 135 15.05 1.34 -4.85
C PRO A 135 15.36 2.04 -6.17
N GLY A 136 14.30 2.39 -6.93
CA GLY A 136 14.44 3.05 -8.22
C GLY A 136 14.87 2.14 -9.37
N THR A 137 15.03 0.84 -9.14
CA THR A 137 15.31 -0.17 -10.17
C THR A 137 14.14 -1.16 -10.30
N VAL A 138 14.18 -2.05 -11.28
CA VAL A 138 13.20 -3.13 -11.43
C VAL A 138 13.22 -4.11 -10.26
N HIS A 139 14.35 -4.22 -9.57
CA HIS A 139 14.55 -5.17 -8.47
C HIS A 139 13.77 -4.84 -7.21
N ILE A 140 13.30 -3.60 -7.04
CA ILE A 140 12.44 -3.21 -5.90
C ILE A 140 11.15 -4.04 -5.83
N SER A 141 10.71 -4.57 -6.97
CA SER A 141 9.48 -5.36 -7.10
C SER A 141 9.71 -6.86 -7.27
N ASP A 142 10.94 -7.35 -7.10
CA ASP A 142 11.25 -8.77 -7.27
C ASP A 142 10.40 -9.63 -6.33
N GLY A 143 9.58 -10.51 -6.91
CA GLY A 143 8.68 -11.41 -6.18
C GLY A 143 7.31 -10.80 -5.81
N ILE A 144 7.05 -9.53 -6.13
CA ILE A 144 5.76 -8.90 -5.80
C ILE A 144 4.58 -9.59 -6.48
N ASP A 145 4.77 -10.07 -7.69
CA ASP A 145 3.78 -10.80 -8.50
C ASP A 145 3.26 -12.06 -7.81
N LYS A 146 4.07 -12.69 -6.97
CA LYS A 146 3.72 -13.91 -6.23
C LYS A 146 2.95 -13.62 -4.95
N GLU A 147 3.31 -12.54 -4.26
CA GLU A 147 2.79 -12.25 -2.93
C GLU A 147 1.56 -11.32 -2.97
N ILE A 148 1.58 -10.29 -3.84
CA ILE A 148 0.51 -9.28 -3.90
C ILE A 148 -0.82 -9.85 -4.43
N VAL A 149 -0.79 -10.98 -5.14
CA VAL A 149 -2.00 -11.67 -5.63
C VAL A 149 -2.85 -12.25 -4.49
N ASN A 150 -2.23 -12.55 -3.35
CA ASN A 150 -2.87 -13.13 -2.19
C ASN A 150 -2.99 -12.17 -1.00
N SER A 151 -2.39 -10.98 -1.12
CA SER A 151 -2.39 -9.96 -0.07
C SER A 151 -2.50 -8.57 -0.67
N ASP A 152 -3.39 -7.73 -0.13
CA ASP A 152 -3.52 -6.35 -0.60
C ASP A 152 -2.39 -5.44 -0.10
N ILE A 153 -1.46 -5.98 0.69
CA ILE A 153 -0.32 -5.27 1.28
C ILE A 153 0.89 -6.21 1.39
N VAL A 154 2.08 -5.69 1.08
CA VAL A 154 3.35 -6.42 1.10
C VAL A 154 4.43 -5.52 1.69
N LEU A 155 5.28 -6.06 2.56
CA LEU A 155 6.47 -5.39 3.05
C LEU A 155 7.60 -5.52 2.02
N LEU A 156 8.34 -4.44 1.84
CA LEU A 156 9.57 -4.40 1.03
C LEU A 156 10.77 -4.43 1.98
N GLY A 157 11.54 -5.52 1.98
CA GLY A 157 12.65 -5.74 2.90
C GLY A 157 13.62 -4.56 2.94
N ASN A 158 13.94 -4.08 4.15
CA ASN A 158 14.81 -2.92 4.42
C ASN A 158 14.36 -1.60 3.78
N HIS A 159 13.08 -1.48 3.38
CA HIS A 159 12.62 -0.31 2.64
C HIS A 159 11.33 0.28 3.24
N GLY A 160 10.20 -0.34 3.02
CA GLY A 160 8.90 0.18 3.43
C GLY A 160 7.78 -0.81 3.13
N VAL A 161 6.61 -0.29 2.75
CA VAL A 161 5.42 -1.10 2.48
C VAL A 161 4.70 -0.63 1.23
N VAL A 162 4.15 -1.56 0.47
CA VAL A 162 3.28 -1.29 -0.68
C VAL A 162 1.93 -1.94 -0.47
N SER A 163 0.86 -1.22 -0.81
CA SER A 163 -0.50 -1.74 -0.85
C SER A 163 -1.19 -1.42 -2.16
N VAL A 164 -2.19 -2.24 -2.50
CA VAL A 164 -3.03 -2.06 -3.70
C VAL A 164 -4.50 -2.00 -3.31
N GLY A 165 -5.30 -1.35 -4.15
CA GLY A 165 -6.74 -1.24 -3.95
C GLY A 165 -7.50 -0.94 -5.23
N LYS A 166 -8.81 -1.20 -5.23
CA LYS A 166 -9.70 -0.77 -6.33
C LYS A 166 -9.69 0.73 -6.46
N THR A 167 -9.64 1.42 -5.31
CA THR A 167 -9.50 2.87 -5.18
C THR A 167 -8.25 3.20 -4.36
N LEU A 168 -7.78 4.43 -4.45
CA LEU A 168 -6.68 4.91 -3.62
C LEU A 168 -7.04 4.91 -2.13
N GLU A 169 -8.31 5.19 -1.83
CA GLU A 169 -8.85 5.09 -0.46
C GLU A 169 -8.71 3.68 0.10
N ASP A 170 -9.04 2.64 -0.68
CA ASP A 170 -8.93 1.25 -0.23
C ASP A 170 -7.49 0.87 0.09
N ALA A 171 -6.54 1.23 -0.79
CA ALA A 171 -5.12 0.97 -0.57
C ALA A 171 -4.61 1.65 0.72
N ILE A 172 -4.99 2.89 0.96
CA ILE A 172 -4.55 3.67 2.12
C ILE A 172 -5.21 3.16 3.42
N LYS A 173 -6.50 2.82 3.41
CA LYS A 173 -7.20 2.26 4.58
C LYS A 173 -6.53 1.01 5.12
N ILE A 174 -6.03 0.15 4.24
CA ILE A 174 -5.29 -1.07 4.61
C ILE A 174 -4.03 -0.72 5.37
N ILE A 175 -3.24 0.25 4.88
CA ILE A 175 -2.02 0.73 5.54
C ILE A 175 -2.37 1.31 6.91
N GLU A 176 -3.34 2.23 6.99
CA GLU A 176 -3.72 2.88 8.23
C GLU A 176 -4.19 1.90 9.29
N ALA A 177 -5.05 0.96 8.91
CA ALA A 177 -5.55 -0.06 9.83
C ALA A 177 -4.44 -0.96 10.35
N THR A 178 -3.51 -1.36 9.47
CA THR A 178 -2.42 -2.26 9.83
C THR A 178 -1.38 -1.54 10.70
N GLU A 179 -1.02 -0.32 10.35
CA GLU A 179 -0.07 0.51 11.13
C GLU A 179 -0.58 0.72 12.55
N GLU A 180 -1.86 1.03 12.75
CA GLU A 180 -2.45 1.20 14.09
C GLU A 180 -2.48 -0.12 14.88
N VAL A 181 -2.79 -1.25 14.23
CA VAL A 181 -2.74 -2.56 14.88
C VAL A 181 -1.31 -2.89 15.34
N LEU A 182 -0.30 -2.65 14.50
CA LEU A 182 1.08 -2.92 14.86
C LEU A 182 1.57 -2.01 15.98
N LYS A 183 1.20 -0.74 15.95
CA LYS A 183 1.49 0.21 17.03
C LYS A 183 0.94 -0.29 18.37
N ILE A 184 -0.32 -0.71 18.41
CA ILE A 184 -0.93 -1.28 19.60
C ILE A 184 -0.21 -2.57 20.01
N TYR A 185 0.09 -3.45 19.06
CA TYR A 185 0.80 -4.70 19.30
C TYR A 185 2.17 -4.48 19.93
N GLU A 186 2.95 -3.52 19.44
CA GLU A 186 4.26 -3.18 20.03
C GLU A 186 4.13 -2.61 21.45
N ILE A 187 3.12 -1.77 21.71
CA ILE A 187 2.82 -1.28 23.05
C ILE A 187 2.47 -2.42 24.02
N THR A 188 1.69 -3.40 23.58
CA THR A 188 1.28 -4.52 24.45
C THR A 188 2.45 -5.32 24.97
N LYS A 189 3.57 -5.41 24.24
CA LYS A 189 4.78 -6.12 24.68
C LYS A 189 5.39 -5.52 25.95
N SER A 190 5.18 -4.22 26.22
CA SER A 190 5.62 -3.55 27.45
C SER A 190 4.65 -3.74 28.63
N ILE A 191 3.41 -4.16 28.37
CA ILE A 191 2.37 -4.33 29.39
C ILE A 191 2.38 -5.78 29.93
N GLY A 192 2.63 -6.76 29.06
CA GLY A 192 2.65 -8.17 29.43
C GLY A 192 2.60 -9.11 28.24
N PRO A 193 2.48 -10.41 28.47
CA PRO A 193 2.39 -11.36 27.36
C PRO A 193 1.11 -11.14 26.54
N VAL A 194 1.26 -11.04 25.24
CA VAL A 194 0.13 -10.94 24.30
C VAL A 194 -0.69 -12.24 24.35
N LYS A 195 -2.00 -12.10 24.35
CA LYS A 195 -2.93 -13.24 24.31
C LYS A 195 -3.61 -13.29 22.95
N ASP A 196 -3.51 -14.44 22.29
CA ASP A 196 -4.22 -14.69 21.04
C ASP A 196 -5.72 -14.89 21.29
N ILE A 197 -6.52 -14.61 20.27
CA ILE A 197 -7.94 -14.99 20.23
C ILE A 197 -7.99 -16.52 20.28
N PRO A 198 -8.86 -17.14 21.12
CA PRO A 198 -9.02 -18.58 21.14
C PRO A 198 -9.28 -19.15 19.74
N SER A 199 -8.59 -20.22 19.37
CA SER A 199 -8.56 -20.74 18.00
C SER A 199 -9.95 -21.08 17.45
N ASP A 200 -10.85 -21.64 18.27
CA ASP A 200 -12.24 -21.91 17.91
C ASP A 200 -13.03 -20.64 17.59
N LYS A 201 -12.81 -19.57 18.35
CA LYS A 201 -13.43 -18.24 18.14
C LYS A 201 -12.87 -17.54 16.92
N LEU A 202 -11.55 -17.64 16.71
CA LEU A 202 -10.90 -17.10 15.53
C LEU A 202 -11.43 -17.78 14.26
N GLU A 203 -11.52 -19.10 14.26
CA GLU A 203 -12.04 -19.85 13.11
C GLU A 203 -13.50 -19.51 12.83
N GLN A 204 -14.35 -19.42 13.87
CA GLN A 204 -15.74 -18.99 13.74
C GLN A 204 -15.85 -17.59 13.14
N LEU A 205 -15.02 -16.64 13.62
CA LEU A 205 -14.95 -15.27 13.10
C LEU A 205 -14.59 -15.27 11.60
N LEU A 206 -13.51 -15.96 11.23
CA LEU A 206 -13.01 -15.98 9.85
C LEU A 206 -13.98 -16.63 8.87
N ASN A 207 -14.75 -17.63 9.31
CA ASN A 207 -15.71 -18.30 8.44
C ASN A 207 -17.01 -17.50 8.26
N ASN A 208 -17.43 -16.74 9.26
CA ASN A 208 -18.75 -16.09 9.28
C ASN A 208 -18.71 -14.60 8.94
N HIS A 209 -17.56 -13.91 9.10
CA HIS A 209 -17.50 -12.47 8.88
C HIS A 209 -17.33 -12.12 7.40
N PRO A 210 -18.16 -11.25 6.82
CA PRO A 210 -18.10 -10.91 5.39
C PRO A 210 -16.78 -10.23 4.97
N ALA A 211 -16.13 -9.47 5.87
CA ALA A 211 -14.85 -8.83 5.61
C ALA A 211 -13.64 -9.77 5.74
N SER A 212 -13.86 -11.05 6.11
CA SER A 212 -12.76 -12.01 6.23
C SER A 212 -12.06 -12.25 4.89
N TRP A 213 -10.73 -12.27 4.90
CA TRP A 213 -9.91 -12.60 3.73
C TRP A 213 -10.30 -13.96 3.11
N LYS A 214 -10.81 -14.93 3.90
CA LYS A 214 -11.35 -16.21 3.41
C LYS A 214 -12.56 -16.05 2.49
N ASN A 215 -13.32 -14.96 2.62
CA ASN A 215 -14.57 -14.74 1.90
C ASN A 215 -14.44 -13.72 0.77
N ARG A 216 -13.31 -13.02 0.65
CA ARG A 216 -13.09 -12.00 -0.40
C ARG A 216 -13.17 -12.57 -1.82
N ASN A 217 -12.63 -13.77 -2.03
CA ASN A 217 -12.59 -14.42 -3.35
C ASN A 217 -13.87 -15.20 -3.71
N LYS A 218 -14.90 -15.19 -2.85
CA LYS A 218 -16.18 -15.86 -3.13
C LYS A 218 -17.20 -14.95 -3.82
N ASN A 219 -16.90 -13.63 -3.91
CA ASN A 219 -17.79 -12.61 -4.47
C ASN A 219 -17.28 -12.00 -5.79
N HIS A 220 -16.39 -12.73 -6.50
CA HIS A 220 -15.90 -12.36 -7.82
C HIS A 220 -16.18 -13.47 -8.83
#